data_ed506cd5e784597b7bbedc5866dbe2d4
#
_entry.id   ed506cd5e784597b7bbedc5866dbe2d4
#
_cell.length_a   1.000
_cell.length_b   1.000
_cell.length_c   1.000
_cell.angle_alpha   90.00
_cell.angle_beta   90.00
_cell.angle_gamma   90.00
#
_symmetry.space_group_name_H-M   'P 1'
#
loop_
_entity.id
_entity.type
_entity.pdbx_description
1 polymer ?
#
loop_
_entity_poly.entity_id
_entity_poly.type
_entity_poly.pdbx_seq_one_letter_code
_entity_poly.pdbx_strand_id
1 'polypeptide(L)' 'MSKKKVTFDDIARYTNFSKTTISRYFNNPDSLTLKNQEIIAQALI' A
#
# COMPACT_ATOMS: atom_id res chain seq x y z
N MET A 1 17.62 -9.00 14.50
CA MET A 1 17.16 -8.83 14.14
C MET A 1 16.65 -7.93 13.74
N SER A 2 16.53 -7.77 13.19
CA SER A 2 16.18 -6.66 12.94
C SER A 2 14.94 -6.50 12.38
N LYS A 3 14.22 -5.54 12.67
CA LYS A 3 13.08 -5.31 12.15
C LYS A 3 13.17 -4.63 10.91
N LYS A 4 12.61 -5.02 9.85
CA LYS A 4 12.61 -4.39 8.66
C LYS A 4 11.61 -3.34 8.67
N LYS A 5 11.89 -2.13 8.32
CA LYS A 5 10.96 -1.09 8.25
C LYS A 5 10.26 -1.19 6.93
N VAL A 6 8.95 -1.24 6.92
CA VAL A 6 8.17 -1.32 5.69
C VAL A 6 7.89 0.07 5.19
N THR A 7 8.27 0.36 3.96
CA THR A 7 8.06 1.67 3.36
C THR A 7 7.00 1.57 2.27
N PHE A 8 6.60 2.72 1.72
CA PHE A 8 5.66 2.74 0.60
C PHE A 8 6.19 1.91 -0.56
N ASP A 9 7.49 1.98 -0.77
CA ASP A 9 8.10 1.24 -1.87
C ASP A 9 7.93 -0.27 -1.66
N ASP A 10 8.09 -0.73 -0.44
CA ASP A 10 7.92 -2.14 -0.13
C ASP A 10 6.49 -2.59 -0.38
N ILE A 11 5.54 -1.80 0.04
CA ILE A 11 4.14 -2.14 -0.14
C ILE A 11 3.79 -2.12 -1.62
N ALA A 12 4.31 -1.12 -2.34
CA ALA A 12 4.06 -1.01 -3.76
C ALA A 12 4.56 -2.24 -4.51
N ARG A 13 5.73 -2.70 -4.16
CA ARG A 13 6.28 -3.89 -4.80
C ARG A 13 5.47 -5.12 -4.46
N TYR A 14 5.06 -5.23 -3.24
CA TYR A 14 4.31 -6.39 -2.80
C TYR A 14 2.95 -6.46 -3.48
N THR A 15 2.29 -5.33 -3.65
CA THR A 15 0.98 -5.28 -4.27
C THR A 15 1.03 -5.06 -5.77
N ASN A 16 2.22 -4.79 -6.30
CA ASN A 16 2.40 -4.49 -7.71
C ASN A 16 1.74 -3.18 -8.12
N PHE A 17 1.62 -2.27 -7.16
CA PHE A 17 1.11 -0.93 -7.42
C PHE A 17 2.28 0.04 -7.44
N SER A 18 2.00 1.29 -7.73
CA SER A 18 3.03 2.32 -7.68
C SER A 18 3.03 2.97 -6.31
N LYS A 19 4.11 3.67 -5.99
CA LYS A 19 4.19 4.39 -4.72
C LYS A 19 3.09 5.43 -4.63
N THR A 20 2.73 6.04 -5.75
CA THR A 20 1.66 7.01 -5.78
C THR A 20 0.35 6.39 -5.34
N THR A 21 0.08 5.18 -5.80
CA THR A 21 -1.14 4.49 -5.42
C THR A 21 -1.15 4.20 -3.92
N ILE A 22 -0.02 3.79 -3.38
CA ILE A 22 0.07 3.49 -1.96
C ILE A 22 -0.13 4.78 -1.15
N SER A 23 0.47 5.87 -1.61
CA SER A 23 0.31 7.14 -0.94
C SER A 23 -1.16 7.57 -0.91
N ARG A 24 -1.87 7.32 -1.98
CA ARG A 24 -3.30 7.66 -2.03
C ARG A 24 -4.10 6.85 -1.02
N TYR A 25 -3.70 5.63 -0.80
CA TYR A 25 -4.39 4.81 0.17
C TYR A 25 -4.38 5.47 1.55
N PHE A 26 -3.28 6.11 1.91
CA PHE A 26 -3.16 6.75 3.21
C PHE A 26 -3.70 8.17 3.25
N ASN A 27 -3.62 8.88 2.15
CA ASN A 27 -4.02 10.27 2.13
C ASN A 27 -5.41 10.50 1.57
N ASN A 28 -5.81 9.73 0.59
CA ASN A 28 -7.10 9.93 -0.05
C ASN A 28 -7.60 8.59 -0.57
N PRO A 29 -7.95 7.68 0.32
CA PRO A 29 -8.37 6.33 -0.09
C PRO A 29 -9.59 6.33 -0.99
N ASP A 30 -10.40 7.36 -0.93
CA ASP A 30 -11.58 7.42 -1.79
C ASP A 30 -11.22 7.48 -3.26
N SER A 31 -10.00 7.86 -3.59
CA SER A 31 -9.57 7.90 -4.98
C SER A 31 -9.27 6.50 -5.51
N LEU A 32 -9.25 5.50 -4.66
CA LEU A 32 -8.99 4.13 -5.07
C LEU A 32 -10.27 3.33 -5.04
N THR A 33 -10.34 2.28 -5.87
CA THR A 33 -11.48 1.39 -5.83
C THR A 33 -11.45 0.59 -4.55
N LEU A 34 -12.57 0.04 -4.15
CA LEU A 34 -12.63 -0.76 -2.95
C LEU A 34 -11.72 -1.98 -3.07
N LYS A 35 -11.65 -2.54 -4.25
CA LYS A 35 -10.80 -3.69 -4.47
C LYS A 35 -9.34 -3.34 -4.23
N ASN A 36 -8.89 -2.20 -4.73
CA ASN A 36 -7.51 -1.80 -4.54
C ASN A 36 -7.23 -1.48 -3.09
N GLN A 37 -8.17 -0.85 -2.41
CA GLN A 37 -8.00 -0.57 -0.99
C GLN A 37 -7.84 -1.86 -0.21
N GLU A 38 -8.61 -2.87 -0.58
CA GLU A 38 -8.57 -4.14 0.10
C GLU A 38 -7.23 -4.85 -0.11
N ILE A 39 -6.72 -4.79 -1.32
CA ILE A 39 -5.44 -5.40 -1.64
C ILE A 39 -4.33 -4.78 -0.81
N ILE A 40 -4.33 -3.45 -0.70
CA ILE A 40 -3.31 -2.76 0.07
C ILE A 40 -3.46 -3.06 1.55
N ALA A 41 -4.70 -3.10 2.03
CA ALA A 41 -4.94 -3.38 3.43
C ALA A 41 -4.41 -4.76 3.80
N GLN A 42 -4.59 -5.73 2.94
CA GLN A 42 -4.09 -7.06 3.21
C GLN A 42 -2.57 -7.10 3.20
N ALA A 43 -1.95 -6.28 2.40
CA ALA A 43 -0.50 -6.23 2.36
C ALA A 43 0.07 -5.63 3.64
N LEU A 44 -0.73 -4.87 4.38
CA LEU A 44 -0.27 -4.25 5.61
C LEU A 44 -0.41 -5.16 6.82
N ILE A 45 -1.14 -6.22 6.70
CA ILE A 45 -1.29 -7.18 7.78
C ILE A 45 -0.13 -8.19 7.80
#